data_e19a489e261900f1765cebb2a5aec2d9
#
_entry.id   e19a489e261900f1765cebb2a5aec2d9
#
_cell.length_a   1.000
_cell.length_b   1.000
_cell.length_c   1.000
_cell.angle_alpha   90.00
_cell.angle_beta   90.00
_cell.angle_gamma   90.00
#
_symmetry.space_group_name_H-M   'P 1'
#
loop_
_entity.id
_entity.type
_entity.pdbx_description
1 polymer ?
#
loop_
_entity_poly.entity_id
_entity_poly.type
_entity_poly.pdbx_seq_one_letter_code
_entity_poly.pdbx_strand_id
1 'polypeptide(L)'
;MGTRPERSLRDALLEAAAELLARRGYRGVRMQDVADAVGVSRQTVYNEFTDKWRLAEAVFLRHNDAYLDGVDEALSQHRDVRSAVAAAVSFTLKTAADDPLKKAILTGAGSEEMLPLFTTRAEPLLFAARARIVGHAGRHWPELDRSAVTDIADAAVRLTLSHVLLPAEPPEAVAGLVAEIVTRYLGRPRP
;
A
#
# COMPACT_ATOMS: atom_id res chain seq x y z
N MET A 1 14.35 28.90 -11.78
CA MET A 1 14.72 28.58 -10.38
C MET A 1 13.44 28.11 -9.70
N GLY A 2 13.16 26.81 -9.77
CA GLY A 2 11.96 26.22 -9.18
C GLY A 2 12.15 26.10 -7.67
N THR A 3 11.33 26.80 -6.90
CA THR A 3 11.20 26.63 -5.46
C THR A 3 10.76 25.20 -5.18
N ARG A 4 11.66 24.44 -4.53
CA ARG A 4 11.33 23.16 -3.92
C ARG A 4 10.16 23.44 -2.96
N PRO A 5 9.01 22.72 -3.04
CA PRO A 5 7.93 22.96 -2.10
C PRO A 5 8.50 22.80 -0.67
N GLU A 6 8.23 23.78 0.18
CA GLU A 6 8.62 23.70 1.59
C GLU A 6 8.02 22.42 2.17
N ARG A 7 8.88 21.53 2.64
CA ARG A 7 8.49 20.28 3.29
C ARG A 7 7.66 20.61 4.51
N SER A 8 6.42 20.15 4.55
CA SER A 8 5.57 20.40 5.71
C SER A 8 6.17 19.72 6.95
N LEU A 9 5.92 20.29 8.13
CA LEU A 9 6.33 19.67 9.40
C LEU A 9 5.81 18.24 9.49
N ARG A 10 4.56 18.04 9.08
CA ARG A 10 3.93 16.71 9.06
C ARG A 10 4.71 15.72 8.18
N ASP A 11 5.18 16.13 7.01
CA ASP A 11 5.98 15.27 6.12
C ASP A 11 7.32 14.91 6.74
N ALA A 12 8.00 15.87 7.39
CA ALA A 12 9.26 15.62 8.08
C ALA A 12 9.09 14.62 9.23
N LEU A 13 8.01 14.73 10.00
CA LEU A 13 7.67 13.81 11.09
C LEU A 13 7.37 12.39 10.56
N LEU A 14 6.62 12.27 9.47
CA LEU A 14 6.29 10.97 8.87
C LEU A 14 7.54 10.29 8.29
N GLU A 15 8.46 11.04 7.69
CA GLU A 15 9.70 10.50 7.14
C GLU A 15 10.63 9.98 8.27
N ALA A 16 10.85 10.79 9.30
CA ALA A 16 11.64 10.39 10.47
C ALA A 16 11.03 9.16 11.18
N ALA A 17 9.71 9.14 11.32
CA ALA A 17 9.00 8.01 11.92
C ALA A 17 9.11 6.74 11.07
N ALA A 18 9.03 6.84 9.72
CA ALA A 18 9.18 5.71 8.82
C ALA A 18 10.55 5.05 8.97
N GLU A 19 11.63 5.84 8.99
CA GLU A 19 12.99 5.34 9.20
C GLU A 19 13.18 4.67 10.56
N LEU A 20 12.63 5.26 11.62
CA LEU A 20 12.71 4.70 12.97
C LEU A 20 11.94 3.39 13.07
N LEU A 21 10.71 3.33 12.54
CA LEU A 21 9.86 2.14 12.51
C LEU A 21 10.52 1.01 11.72
N ALA A 22 11.10 1.28 10.56
CA ALA A 22 11.77 0.28 9.75
C ALA A 22 13.00 -0.33 10.47
N ARG A 23 13.74 0.48 11.24
CA ARG A 23 14.95 0.03 11.94
C ARG A 23 14.68 -0.62 13.29
N ARG A 24 13.68 -0.16 14.05
CA ARG A 24 13.49 -0.51 15.47
C ARG A 24 12.17 -1.26 15.75
N GLY A 25 11.30 -1.41 14.75
CA GLY A 25 9.95 -1.89 14.91
C GLY A 25 9.06 -0.94 15.71
N TYR A 26 7.78 -1.27 15.80
CA TYR A 26 6.82 -0.40 16.47
C TYR A 26 7.14 -0.18 17.95
N ARG A 27 7.46 -1.23 18.73
CA ARG A 27 7.78 -1.09 20.17
C ARG A 27 9.05 -0.28 20.42
N GLY A 28 10.03 -0.37 19.54
CA GLY A 28 11.33 0.30 19.67
C GLY A 28 11.32 1.81 19.39
N VAL A 29 10.18 2.39 18.99
CA VAL A 29 10.05 3.82 18.67
C VAL A 29 9.21 4.52 19.73
N ARG A 30 9.65 5.72 20.14
CA ARG A 30 8.91 6.63 21.03
C ARG A 30 8.62 7.94 20.31
N MET A 31 7.55 8.63 20.69
CA MET A 31 7.20 9.96 20.16
C MET A 31 8.35 10.96 20.36
N GLN A 32 9.15 10.82 21.44
CA GLN A 32 10.33 11.63 21.69
C GLN A 32 11.41 11.39 20.63
N ASP A 33 11.66 10.14 20.24
CA ASP A 33 12.69 9.83 19.21
C ASP A 33 12.38 10.53 17.89
N VAL A 34 11.09 10.61 17.52
CA VAL A 34 10.63 11.31 16.31
C VAL A 34 10.78 12.82 16.46
N ALA A 35 10.47 13.37 17.62
CA ALA A 35 10.65 14.80 17.94
C ALA A 35 12.12 15.20 17.83
N ASP A 36 13.01 14.40 18.42
CA ASP A 36 14.46 14.63 18.41
C ASP A 36 15.03 14.56 16.99
N ALA A 37 14.56 13.60 16.16
CA ALA A 37 15.02 13.43 14.79
C ALA A 37 14.65 14.62 13.88
N VAL A 38 13.56 15.32 14.18
CA VAL A 38 13.08 16.48 13.40
C VAL A 38 13.50 17.82 14.04
N GLY A 39 13.96 17.80 15.30
CA GLY A 39 14.35 19.00 16.04
C GLY A 39 13.16 19.79 16.56
N VAL A 40 12.08 19.13 16.95
CA VAL A 40 10.87 19.76 17.51
C VAL A 40 10.58 19.25 18.92
N SER A 41 9.62 19.88 19.61
CA SER A 41 9.18 19.39 20.93
C SER A 41 8.33 18.12 20.79
N ARG A 42 8.35 17.26 21.82
CA ARG A 42 7.45 16.10 21.90
C ARG A 42 5.98 16.52 21.81
N GLN A 43 5.63 17.69 22.40
CA GLN A 43 4.28 18.24 22.33
C GLN A 43 3.86 18.55 20.89
N THR A 44 4.79 19.04 20.06
CA THR A 44 4.53 19.30 18.65
C THR A 44 4.14 18.01 17.91
N VAL A 45 4.83 16.90 18.20
CA VAL A 45 4.48 15.58 17.59
C VAL A 45 3.10 15.11 18.03
N TYR A 46 2.74 15.30 19.33
CA TYR A 46 1.40 14.94 19.82
C TYR A 46 0.28 15.85 19.27
N ASN A 47 0.58 17.09 18.94
CA ASN A 47 -0.38 17.99 18.29
C ASN A 47 -0.70 17.54 16.85
N GLU A 48 0.30 16.98 16.13
CA GLU A 48 0.13 16.45 14.77
C GLU A 48 -0.50 15.04 14.76
N PHE A 49 -0.11 14.21 15.74
CA PHE A 49 -0.54 12.82 15.85
C PHE A 49 -0.90 12.50 17.29
N THR A 50 -2.15 12.38 17.58
CA THR A 50 -2.73 12.19 18.93
C THR A 50 -1.97 11.13 19.75
N ASP A 51 -1.48 10.08 19.11
CA ASP A 51 -0.73 9.00 19.73
C ASP A 51 0.22 8.32 18.73
N LYS A 52 1.02 7.40 19.24
CA LYS A 52 1.99 6.63 18.45
C LYS A 52 1.34 5.73 17.41
N TRP A 53 0.14 5.19 17.69
CA TRP A 53 -0.59 4.38 16.74
C TRP A 53 -0.99 5.21 15.53
N ARG A 54 -1.56 6.39 15.74
CA ARG A 54 -1.95 7.31 14.65
C ARG A 54 -0.76 7.78 13.82
N LEU A 55 0.39 7.99 14.46
CA LEU A 55 1.62 8.29 13.74
C LEU A 55 2.04 7.12 12.85
N ALA A 56 2.08 5.90 13.38
CA ALA A 56 2.47 4.71 12.62
C ALA A 56 1.46 4.37 11.51
N GLU A 57 0.16 4.52 11.76
CA GLU A 57 -0.89 4.40 10.76
C GLU A 57 -0.69 5.41 9.61
N ALA A 58 -0.42 6.67 9.93
CA ALA A 58 -0.19 7.71 8.93
C ALA A 58 1.10 7.46 8.10
N VAL A 59 2.16 6.96 8.74
CA VAL A 59 3.38 6.51 8.04
C VAL A 59 3.05 5.39 7.06
N PHE A 60 2.32 4.39 7.51
CA PHE A 60 1.93 3.25 6.69
C PHE A 60 1.07 3.66 5.49
N LEU A 61 0.05 4.50 5.70
CA LEU A 61 -0.82 4.99 4.63
C LEU A 61 -0.04 5.81 3.60
N ARG A 62 0.86 6.70 4.04
CA ARG A 62 1.72 7.46 3.12
C ARG A 62 2.66 6.55 2.32
N HIS A 63 3.23 5.54 2.96
CA HIS A 63 4.06 4.56 2.30
C HIS A 63 3.26 3.75 1.26
N ASN A 64 2.01 3.41 1.60
CA ASN A 64 1.10 2.74 0.69
C ASN A 64 0.74 3.60 -0.52
N ASP A 65 0.55 4.90 -0.37
CA ASP A 65 0.27 5.81 -1.50
C ASP A 65 1.41 5.80 -2.51
N ALA A 66 2.66 5.96 -2.04
CA ALA A 66 3.85 5.88 -2.90
C ALA A 66 3.98 4.49 -3.59
N TYR A 67 3.62 3.44 -2.88
CA TYR A 67 3.57 2.09 -3.41
C TYR A 67 2.51 1.93 -4.52
N LEU A 68 1.31 2.51 -4.32
CA LEU A 68 0.23 2.48 -5.31
C LEU A 68 0.58 3.28 -6.59
N ASP A 69 1.47 4.26 -6.52
CA ASP A 69 2.01 4.93 -7.72
C ASP A 69 2.79 3.94 -8.59
N GLY A 70 3.60 3.08 -7.99
CA GLY A 70 4.29 1.99 -8.70
C GLY A 70 3.34 0.94 -9.28
N VAL A 71 2.23 0.65 -8.61
CA VAL A 71 1.16 -0.22 -9.14
C VAL A 71 0.53 0.41 -10.39
N ASP A 72 0.20 1.70 -10.35
CA ASP A 72 -0.38 2.42 -11.51
C ASP A 72 0.61 2.48 -12.69
N GLU A 73 1.90 2.67 -12.42
CA GLU A 73 2.95 2.58 -13.43
C GLU A 73 3.04 1.18 -14.06
N ALA A 74 3.04 0.13 -13.24
CA ALA A 74 3.07 -1.25 -13.73
C ALA A 74 1.85 -1.59 -14.59
N LEU A 75 0.65 -1.14 -14.21
CA LEU A 75 -0.56 -1.26 -15.02
C LEU A 75 -0.40 -0.55 -16.38
N SER A 76 0.19 0.64 -16.38
CA SER A 76 0.33 1.51 -17.55
C SER A 76 1.29 0.97 -18.62
N GLN A 77 2.18 0.04 -18.27
CA GLN A 77 3.14 -0.57 -19.19
C GLN A 77 2.51 -1.52 -20.22
N HIS A 78 1.25 -1.89 -20.03
CA HIS A 78 0.56 -2.87 -20.86
C HIS A 78 -0.79 -2.34 -21.36
N ARG A 79 -1.12 -2.68 -22.61
CA ARG A 79 -2.39 -2.28 -23.23
C ARG A 79 -3.54 -3.23 -22.92
N ASP A 80 -3.26 -4.50 -22.79
CA ASP A 80 -4.26 -5.51 -22.48
C ASP A 80 -4.39 -5.72 -20.97
N VAL A 81 -5.61 -5.98 -20.51
CA VAL A 81 -5.97 -6.12 -19.10
C VAL A 81 -5.19 -7.25 -18.42
N ARG A 82 -5.00 -8.38 -19.12
CA ARG A 82 -4.35 -9.56 -18.54
C ARG A 82 -2.89 -9.26 -18.19
N SER A 83 -2.13 -8.72 -19.14
CA SER A 83 -0.72 -8.38 -18.95
C SER A 83 -0.55 -7.26 -17.92
N ALA A 84 -1.42 -6.24 -17.95
CA ALA A 84 -1.41 -5.15 -16.98
C ALA A 84 -1.64 -5.66 -15.55
N VAL A 85 -2.65 -6.48 -15.33
CA VAL A 85 -2.94 -7.06 -14.00
C VAL A 85 -1.78 -7.95 -13.55
N ALA A 86 -1.24 -8.80 -14.43
CA ALA A 86 -0.11 -9.65 -14.08
C ALA A 86 1.11 -8.82 -13.66
N ALA A 87 1.43 -7.76 -14.40
CA ALA A 87 2.53 -6.85 -14.06
C ALA A 87 2.32 -6.16 -12.69
N ALA A 88 1.14 -5.63 -12.43
CA ALA A 88 0.79 -4.97 -11.18
C ALA A 88 0.86 -5.92 -9.97
N VAL A 89 0.34 -7.14 -10.10
CA VAL A 89 0.42 -8.16 -9.03
C VAL A 89 1.87 -8.61 -8.80
N SER A 90 2.64 -8.87 -9.87
CA SER A 90 4.05 -9.23 -9.75
C SER A 90 4.87 -8.12 -9.08
N PHE A 91 4.67 -6.86 -9.48
CA PHE A 91 5.26 -5.68 -8.83
C PHE A 91 4.90 -5.67 -7.34
N THR A 92 3.61 -5.84 -7.01
CA THR A 92 3.09 -5.87 -5.65
C THR A 92 3.82 -6.89 -4.78
N LEU A 93 3.89 -8.12 -5.23
CA LEU A 93 4.47 -9.21 -4.45
C LEU A 93 5.98 -9.07 -4.29
N LYS A 94 6.70 -8.66 -5.34
CA LYS A 94 8.15 -8.45 -5.30
C LYS A 94 8.52 -7.28 -4.39
N THR A 95 7.90 -6.12 -4.59
CA THR A 95 8.18 -4.94 -3.77
C THR A 95 7.84 -5.20 -2.30
N ALA A 96 6.71 -5.88 -2.04
CA ALA A 96 6.31 -6.22 -0.68
C ALA A 96 7.27 -7.21 0.01
N ALA A 97 7.94 -8.08 -0.73
CA ALA A 97 8.92 -9.02 -0.16
C ALA A 97 10.18 -8.31 0.36
N ASP A 98 10.59 -7.23 -0.32
CA ASP A 98 11.83 -6.48 -0.04
C ASP A 98 11.59 -5.24 0.83
N ASP A 99 10.34 -4.91 1.17
CA ASP A 99 9.97 -3.70 1.90
C ASP A 99 10.36 -3.78 3.40
N PRO A 100 11.32 -2.96 3.87
CA PRO A 100 11.77 -2.97 5.26
C PRO A 100 10.67 -2.55 6.24
N LEU A 101 9.82 -1.58 5.87
CA LEU A 101 8.73 -1.10 6.72
C LEU A 101 7.67 -2.19 6.91
N LYS A 102 7.25 -2.83 5.82
CA LYS A 102 6.33 -3.97 5.88
C LYS A 102 6.90 -5.10 6.72
N LYS A 103 8.17 -5.46 6.52
CA LYS A 103 8.85 -6.48 7.31
C LYS A 103 8.83 -6.12 8.80
N ALA A 104 9.15 -4.88 9.15
CA ALA A 104 9.10 -4.41 10.53
C ALA A 104 7.69 -4.48 11.13
N ILE A 105 6.65 -4.18 10.34
CA ILE A 105 5.24 -4.26 10.77
C ILE A 105 4.78 -5.72 10.96
N LEU A 106 5.21 -6.64 10.09
CA LEU A 106 4.73 -8.04 10.14
C LEU A 106 5.54 -8.93 11.08
N THR A 107 6.83 -8.68 11.26
CA THR A 107 7.74 -9.57 12.01
C THR A 107 8.61 -8.85 13.04
N GLY A 108 8.56 -7.51 13.09
CA GLY A 108 9.36 -6.70 14.00
C GLY A 108 8.81 -6.65 15.42
N ALA A 109 9.54 -5.97 16.31
CA ALA A 109 9.10 -5.73 17.69
C ALA A 109 7.80 -4.91 17.73
N GLY A 110 6.72 -5.51 18.20
CA GLY A 110 5.38 -4.92 18.23
C GLY A 110 4.56 -5.17 16.98
N SER A 111 4.89 -6.21 16.22
CA SER A 111 4.12 -6.63 15.04
C SER A 111 2.66 -6.92 15.39
N GLU A 112 2.37 -7.48 16.55
CA GLU A 112 1.01 -7.78 17.00
C GLU A 112 0.14 -6.51 17.14
N GLU A 113 0.72 -5.37 17.49
CA GLU A 113 0.00 -4.09 17.54
C GLU A 113 -0.26 -3.51 16.14
N MET A 114 0.62 -3.81 15.15
CA MET A 114 0.57 -3.26 13.81
C MET A 114 -0.15 -4.16 12.79
N LEU A 115 -0.25 -5.46 13.06
CA LEU A 115 -0.91 -6.44 12.19
C LEU A 115 -2.36 -6.05 11.80
N PRO A 116 -3.15 -5.38 12.67
CA PRO A 116 -4.47 -4.88 12.31
C PRO A 116 -4.51 -4.00 11.06
N LEU A 117 -3.42 -3.28 10.71
CA LEU A 117 -3.35 -2.47 9.48
C LEU A 117 -3.50 -3.31 8.19
N PHE A 118 -3.17 -4.59 8.26
CA PHE A 118 -3.30 -5.52 7.14
C PHE A 118 -4.50 -6.48 7.28
N THR A 119 -5.18 -6.47 8.42
CA THR A 119 -6.27 -7.40 8.73
C THR A 119 -7.54 -6.69 9.13
N THR A 120 -7.81 -6.54 10.43
CA THR A 120 -9.07 -6.01 10.95
C THR A 120 -9.28 -4.50 10.72
N ARG A 121 -8.22 -3.75 10.40
CA ARG A 121 -8.25 -2.31 10.07
C ARG A 121 -7.68 -2.02 8.69
N ALA A 122 -7.72 -3.01 7.78
CA ALA A 122 -7.19 -2.89 6.43
C ALA A 122 -8.09 -2.06 5.48
N GLU A 123 -9.26 -1.61 5.92
CA GLU A 123 -10.21 -0.89 5.06
C GLU A 123 -9.61 0.29 4.30
N PRO A 124 -8.83 1.22 4.91
CA PRO A 124 -8.20 2.31 4.17
C PRO A 124 -7.23 1.83 3.08
N LEU A 125 -6.44 0.79 3.37
CA LEU A 125 -5.52 0.17 2.43
C LEU A 125 -6.27 -0.43 1.22
N LEU A 126 -7.29 -1.24 1.49
CA LEU A 126 -8.09 -1.91 0.46
C LEU A 126 -8.85 -0.89 -0.39
N PHE A 127 -9.43 0.14 0.24
CA PHE A 127 -10.14 1.21 -0.46
C PHE A 127 -9.21 1.98 -1.39
N ALA A 128 -8.03 2.38 -0.93
CA ALA A 128 -7.05 3.12 -1.72
C ALA A 128 -6.58 2.30 -2.95
N ALA A 129 -6.24 1.04 -2.75
CA ALA A 129 -5.82 0.14 -3.83
C ALA A 129 -6.93 -0.07 -4.87
N ARG A 130 -8.16 -0.38 -4.42
CA ARG A 130 -9.31 -0.53 -5.31
C ARG A 130 -9.61 0.75 -6.09
N ALA A 131 -9.63 1.90 -5.41
CA ALA A 131 -9.90 3.19 -6.05
C ALA A 131 -8.87 3.51 -7.13
N ARG A 132 -7.58 3.21 -6.90
CA ARG A 132 -6.50 3.40 -7.87
C ARG A 132 -6.73 2.52 -9.12
N ILE A 133 -7.03 1.24 -8.93
CA ILE A 133 -7.28 0.28 -10.03
C ILE A 133 -8.52 0.67 -10.83
N VAL A 134 -9.64 1.01 -10.17
CA VAL A 134 -10.87 1.45 -10.84
C VAL A 134 -10.66 2.74 -11.62
N GLY A 135 -9.92 3.69 -11.04
CA GLY A 135 -9.55 4.93 -11.72
C GLY A 135 -8.66 4.69 -12.94
N HIS A 136 -7.67 3.79 -12.85
CA HIS A 136 -6.83 3.37 -13.96
C HIS A 136 -7.67 2.73 -15.08
N ALA A 137 -8.50 1.74 -14.75
CA ALA A 137 -9.34 1.06 -15.72
C ALA A 137 -10.29 2.01 -16.45
N GLY A 138 -10.90 2.97 -15.75
CA GLY A 138 -11.77 3.97 -16.38
C GLY A 138 -11.06 4.90 -17.38
N ARG A 139 -9.74 5.11 -17.22
CA ARG A 139 -8.94 5.89 -18.17
C ARG A 139 -8.44 5.07 -19.38
N HIS A 140 -8.08 3.81 -19.16
CA HIS A 140 -7.37 3.00 -20.16
C HIS A 140 -8.25 1.96 -20.85
N TRP A 141 -9.36 1.55 -20.21
CA TRP A 141 -10.33 0.56 -20.72
C TRP A 141 -11.76 1.05 -20.46
N PRO A 142 -12.16 2.19 -21.05
CA PRO A 142 -13.48 2.80 -20.80
C PRO A 142 -14.65 1.93 -21.29
N GLU A 143 -14.39 0.95 -22.15
CA GLU A 143 -15.36 -0.04 -22.63
C GLU A 143 -15.76 -1.09 -21.59
N LEU A 144 -14.99 -1.24 -20.51
CA LEU A 144 -15.29 -2.20 -19.46
C LEU A 144 -16.43 -1.70 -18.56
N ASP A 145 -17.31 -2.60 -18.18
CA ASP A 145 -18.36 -2.28 -17.20
C ASP A 145 -17.77 -1.89 -15.85
N ARG A 146 -18.04 -0.66 -15.43
CA ARG A 146 -17.45 -0.08 -14.21
C ARG A 146 -17.81 -0.85 -12.94
N SER A 147 -19.02 -1.42 -12.87
CA SER A 147 -19.43 -2.23 -11.71
C SER A 147 -18.64 -3.53 -11.67
N ALA A 148 -18.49 -4.20 -12.82
CA ALA A 148 -17.67 -5.41 -12.92
C ALA A 148 -16.21 -5.15 -12.54
N VAL A 149 -15.65 -4.04 -13.03
CA VAL A 149 -14.28 -3.63 -12.66
C VAL A 149 -14.16 -3.39 -11.16
N THR A 150 -15.14 -2.73 -10.54
CA THR A 150 -15.13 -2.45 -9.09
C THR A 150 -15.15 -3.73 -8.27
N ASP A 151 -16.04 -4.68 -8.64
CA ASP A 151 -16.20 -5.94 -7.94
C ASP A 151 -14.93 -6.81 -8.03
N ILE A 152 -14.40 -6.95 -9.25
CA ILE A 152 -13.22 -7.80 -9.46
C ILE A 152 -11.94 -7.15 -8.93
N ALA A 153 -11.84 -5.81 -8.93
CA ALA A 153 -10.71 -5.12 -8.32
C ALA A 153 -10.65 -5.35 -6.81
N ASP A 154 -11.79 -5.30 -6.09
CA ASP A 154 -11.83 -5.61 -4.66
C ASP A 154 -11.36 -7.04 -4.39
N ALA A 155 -11.86 -8.01 -5.16
CA ALA A 155 -11.46 -9.41 -5.03
C ALA A 155 -9.96 -9.62 -5.34
N ALA A 156 -9.44 -9.01 -6.40
CA ALA A 156 -8.05 -9.10 -6.80
C ALA A 156 -7.10 -8.49 -5.76
N VAL A 157 -7.45 -7.32 -5.20
CA VAL A 157 -6.68 -6.67 -4.14
C VAL A 157 -6.62 -7.56 -2.89
N ARG A 158 -7.75 -8.12 -2.46
CA ARG A 158 -7.80 -9.02 -1.29
C ARG A 158 -6.99 -10.29 -1.51
N LEU A 159 -7.11 -10.91 -2.68
CA LEU A 159 -6.35 -12.10 -3.03
C LEU A 159 -4.86 -11.81 -3.04
N THR A 160 -4.44 -10.71 -3.66
CA THR A 160 -3.04 -10.28 -3.68
C THR A 160 -2.52 -10.00 -2.27
N LEU A 161 -3.30 -9.30 -1.43
CA LEU A 161 -2.92 -9.04 -0.03
C LEU A 161 -2.75 -10.34 0.77
N SER A 162 -3.57 -11.35 0.54
CA SER A 162 -3.40 -12.67 1.15
C SER A 162 -2.03 -13.28 0.85
N HIS A 163 -1.57 -13.19 -0.41
CA HIS A 163 -0.24 -13.67 -0.80
C HIS A 163 0.90 -12.77 -0.32
N VAL A 164 0.65 -11.49 -0.09
CA VAL A 164 1.61 -10.59 0.57
C VAL A 164 1.84 -11.00 2.03
N LEU A 165 0.77 -11.42 2.73
CA LEU A 165 0.84 -11.81 4.14
C LEU A 165 1.36 -13.24 4.34
N LEU A 166 0.98 -14.15 3.45
CA LEU A 166 1.33 -15.57 3.49
C LEU A 166 1.86 -16.01 2.12
N PRO A 167 3.11 -15.69 1.78
CA PRO A 167 3.71 -16.12 0.52
C PRO A 167 3.82 -17.66 0.47
N ALA A 168 3.13 -18.28 -0.48
CA ALA A 168 3.17 -19.74 -0.67
C ALA A 168 3.72 -20.12 -2.05
N GLU A 169 3.55 -19.25 -3.05
CA GLU A 169 3.91 -19.47 -4.44
C GLU A 169 4.82 -18.36 -4.97
N PRO A 170 5.59 -18.62 -6.05
CA PRO A 170 6.36 -17.58 -6.71
C PRO A 170 5.47 -16.42 -7.19
N PRO A 171 5.95 -15.17 -7.11
CA PRO A 171 5.17 -13.98 -7.52
C PRO A 171 4.57 -14.07 -8.91
N GLU A 172 5.28 -14.66 -9.85
CA GLU A 172 4.84 -14.82 -11.25
C GLU A 172 3.67 -15.80 -11.40
N ALA A 173 3.66 -16.87 -10.62
CA ALA A 173 2.58 -17.85 -10.62
C ALA A 173 1.29 -17.22 -10.08
N VAL A 174 1.39 -16.49 -8.96
CA VAL A 174 0.25 -15.76 -8.36
C VAL A 174 -0.24 -14.67 -9.31
N ALA A 175 0.67 -13.91 -9.93
CA ALA A 175 0.33 -12.87 -10.89
C ALA A 175 -0.45 -13.43 -12.10
N GLY A 176 0.00 -14.56 -12.64
CA GLY A 176 -0.71 -15.26 -13.72
C GLY A 176 -2.11 -15.73 -13.31
N LEU A 177 -2.24 -16.29 -12.11
CA LEU A 177 -3.53 -16.74 -11.56
C LEU A 177 -4.50 -15.58 -11.37
N VAL A 178 -4.08 -14.50 -10.71
CA VAL A 178 -4.94 -13.32 -10.47
C VAL A 178 -5.37 -12.69 -11.80
N ALA A 179 -4.45 -12.53 -12.75
CA ALA A 179 -4.75 -11.99 -14.07
C ALA A 179 -5.77 -12.85 -14.84
N GLU A 180 -5.67 -14.16 -14.71
CA GLU A 180 -6.64 -15.07 -15.31
C GLU A 180 -8.03 -14.95 -14.69
N ILE A 181 -8.11 -14.89 -13.36
CA ILE A 181 -9.37 -14.69 -12.63
C ILE A 181 -10.04 -13.39 -13.08
N VAL A 182 -9.28 -12.29 -13.12
CA VAL A 182 -9.77 -10.97 -13.51
C VAL A 182 -10.29 -10.99 -14.95
N THR A 183 -9.52 -11.50 -15.89
CA THR A 183 -9.92 -11.53 -17.32
C THR A 183 -11.11 -12.42 -17.58
N ARG A 184 -11.19 -13.58 -16.94
CA ARG A 184 -12.37 -14.46 -17.04
C ARG A 184 -13.62 -13.83 -16.46
N TYR A 185 -13.51 -13.08 -15.38
CA TYR A 185 -14.64 -12.39 -14.77
C TYR A 185 -15.18 -11.29 -15.69
N LEU A 186 -14.27 -10.45 -16.22
CA LEU A 186 -14.63 -9.33 -17.10
C LEU A 186 -15.13 -9.78 -18.49
N GLY A 187 -14.71 -10.95 -18.98
CA GLY A 187 -15.16 -11.51 -20.25
C GLY A 187 -16.51 -12.25 -20.19
N ARG A 188 -17.15 -12.36 -19.04
CA ARG A 188 -18.48 -12.99 -18.93
C ARG A 188 -19.57 -12.01 -19.36
N PRO A 189 -20.47 -12.44 -20.29
CA PRO A 189 -21.69 -11.65 -20.53
C PRO A 189 -22.48 -11.58 -19.21
N ARG A 190 -22.91 -10.38 -18.85
CA ARG A 190 -23.83 -10.19 -17.72
C ARG A 190 -25.25 -10.50 -18.16
N PRO A 191 -26.07 -11.16 -17.30
CA PRO A 191 -27.48 -11.42 -17.58
C PRO A 191 -28.30 -10.15 -17.70
#